data_75c65d3dc758e2d03d5c89402c216017
#
_entry.id   75c65d3dc758e2d03d5c89402c216017
#
_cell.length_a   1.000
_cell.length_b   1.000
_cell.length_c   1.000
_cell.angle_alpha   90.00
_cell.angle_beta   90.00
_cell.angle_gamma   90.00
#
_symmetry.space_group_name_H-M   'P 1'
#
loop_
_entity.id
_entity.type
_entity.pdbx_description
1 polymer ?
#
loop_
_entity_poly.entity_id
_entity_poly.type
_entity_poly.pdbx_seq_one_letter_code
_entity_poly.pdbx_strand_id
1 'polypeptide(L)'
;MSASRSLVIAVDGPAGSGKSSVCRGVAAKLGMRYLDTGAMYRAVTVAVLTAEVDLTDEAAIAAVAARSTIASGTSPSDPAIWLGAEDVSAAIRTPEVTGAVSAVSAVPLVRYQLVDIQRAQVQAARDAGVGIVVEGRDIGTVVLPDADLKVFLIADPVVRAERRALENSVGGRPEQATVAATKEALLMRDAYDSDRQLSPLSQALDARVIDTTKLTLPEVIEQICALAAGVER
;
A
#
# COMPACT_ATOMS: atom_id res chain seq x y z
N MET A 1 -27.86 13.69 -17.97
CA MET A 1 -26.62 12.88 -18.06
C MET A 1 -26.24 12.56 -16.64
N SER A 2 -26.41 11.31 -16.20
CA SER A 2 -25.93 10.87 -14.87
C SER A 2 -24.43 11.01 -14.87
N ALA A 3 -23.88 11.80 -13.95
CA ALA A 3 -22.44 11.88 -13.75
C ALA A 3 -21.97 10.46 -13.43
N SER A 4 -21.14 9.87 -14.27
CA SER A 4 -20.48 8.60 -13.98
C SER A 4 -19.78 8.75 -12.63
N ARG A 5 -20.23 8.00 -11.63
CA ARG A 5 -19.66 8.06 -10.28
C ARG A 5 -18.23 7.56 -10.36
N SER A 6 -17.27 8.39 -9.96
CA SER A 6 -15.85 8.04 -10.00
C SER A 6 -15.60 6.84 -9.07
N LEU A 7 -15.28 5.68 -9.64
CA LEU A 7 -15.13 4.43 -8.91
C LEU A 7 -13.91 4.48 -7.98
N VAL A 8 -14.09 4.08 -6.73
CA VAL A 8 -13.01 3.93 -5.74
C VAL A 8 -12.82 2.46 -5.42
N ILE A 9 -11.64 1.94 -5.71
CA ILE A 9 -11.26 0.55 -5.44
C ILE A 9 -10.24 0.51 -4.32
N ALA A 10 -10.59 -0.12 -3.21
CA ALA A 10 -9.71 -0.39 -2.07
C ALA A 10 -9.10 -1.79 -2.22
N VAL A 11 -7.77 -1.89 -2.15
CA VAL A 11 -7.06 -3.17 -2.27
C VAL A 11 -6.14 -3.37 -1.08
N ASP A 12 -6.48 -4.33 -0.24
CA ASP A 12 -5.73 -4.68 0.96
C ASP A 12 -5.09 -6.07 0.85
N GLY A 13 -4.21 -6.39 1.77
CA GLY A 13 -3.58 -7.71 1.88
C GLY A 13 -2.16 -7.66 2.42
N PRO A 14 -1.57 -8.82 2.76
CA PRO A 14 -0.24 -8.93 3.36
C PRO A 14 0.88 -8.48 2.43
N ALA A 15 2.07 -8.31 2.99
CA ALA A 15 3.26 -7.95 2.21
C ALA A 15 3.61 -9.04 1.18
N GLY A 16 4.05 -8.66 -0.03
CA GLY A 16 4.43 -9.61 -1.09
C GLY A 16 3.25 -10.30 -1.80
N SER A 17 1.98 -9.94 -1.53
CA SER A 17 0.82 -10.50 -2.24
C SER A 17 0.64 -9.96 -3.67
N GLY A 18 1.53 -9.07 -4.14
CA GLY A 18 1.49 -8.51 -5.49
C GLY A 18 0.63 -7.26 -5.65
N LYS A 19 0.15 -6.65 -4.55
CA LYS A 19 -0.76 -5.49 -4.57
C LYS A 19 -0.31 -4.38 -5.52
N SER A 20 0.92 -3.89 -5.37
CA SER A 20 1.39 -2.70 -6.11
C SER A 20 1.36 -2.93 -7.63
N SER A 21 1.84 -4.08 -8.09
CA SER A 21 1.80 -4.44 -9.51
C SER A 21 0.36 -4.58 -10.02
N VAL A 22 -0.50 -5.25 -9.23
CA VAL A 22 -1.91 -5.45 -9.54
C VAL A 22 -2.65 -4.11 -9.58
N CYS A 23 -2.55 -3.28 -8.54
CA CYS A 23 -3.25 -2.00 -8.44
C CYS A 23 -2.84 -1.03 -9.55
N ARG A 24 -1.54 -0.97 -9.87
CA ARG A 24 -1.04 -0.19 -11.01
C ARG A 24 -1.60 -0.69 -12.34
N GLY A 25 -1.63 -2.02 -12.54
CA GLY A 25 -2.17 -2.62 -13.74
C GLY A 25 -3.69 -2.37 -13.91
N VAL A 26 -4.46 -2.51 -12.82
CA VAL A 26 -5.90 -2.21 -12.80
C VAL A 26 -6.13 -0.72 -13.09
N ALA A 27 -5.41 0.17 -12.40
CA ALA A 27 -5.55 1.61 -12.59
C ALA A 27 -5.22 2.03 -14.03
N ALA A 28 -4.13 1.51 -14.59
CA ALA A 28 -3.75 1.78 -15.98
C ALA A 28 -4.79 1.27 -16.98
N LYS A 29 -5.31 0.03 -16.77
CA LYS A 29 -6.30 -0.58 -17.65
C LYS A 29 -7.65 0.12 -17.64
N LEU A 30 -8.07 0.63 -16.47
CA LEU A 30 -9.35 1.33 -16.30
C LEU A 30 -9.24 2.85 -16.47
N GLY A 31 -8.04 3.40 -16.78
CA GLY A 31 -7.82 4.85 -16.90
C GLY A 31 -8.00 5.59 -15.57
N MET A 32 -7.71 4.93 -14.45
CA MET A 32 -7.89 5.45 -13.09
C MET A 32 -6.57 5.98 -12.52
N ARG A 33 -6.68 6.78 -11.46
CA ARG A 33 -5.55 7.14 -10.60
C ARG A 33 -5.14 5.96 -9.73
N TYR A 34 -3.93 6.01 -9.19
CA TYR A 34 -3.37 5.01 -8.29
C TYR A 34 -2.75 5.68 -7.06
N LEU A 35 -2.97 5.13 -5.87
CA LEU A 35 -2.38 5.61 -4.63
C LEU A 35 -1.75 4.47 -3.83
N ASP A 36 -0.42 4.54 -3.64
CA ASP A 36 0.35 3.67 -2.73
C ASP A 36 0.42 4.30 -1.34
N THR A 37 -0.47 3.88 -0.44
CA THR A 37 -0.44 4.40 0.93
C THR A 37 0.78 3.92 1.70
N GLY A 38 1.30 2.74 1.38
CA GLY A 38 2.53 2.22 1.99
C GLY A 38 3.75 3.09 1.68
N ALA A 39 3.83 3.69 0.50
CA ALA A 39 4.87 4.65 0.15
C ALA A 39 4.82 5.90 1.05
N MET A 40 3.62 6.36 1.42
CA MET A 40 3.46 7.53 2.31
C MET A 40 4.00 7.25 3.71
N TYR A 41 3.69 6.07 4.31
CA TYR A 41 4.27 5.66 5.60
C TYR A 41 5.79 5.53 5.54
N ARG A 42 6.32 5.00 4.43
CA ARG A 42 7.75 4.90 4.20
C ARG A 42 8.42 6.27 4.03
N ALA A 43 7.76 7.25 3.42
CA ALA A 43 8.29 8.61 3.32
C ALA A 43 8.39 9.28 4.71
N VAL A 44 7.39 9.10 5.58
CA VAL A 44 7.51 9.51 6.99
C VAL A 44 8.65 8.78 7.68
N THR A 45 8.84 7.48 7.39
CA THR A 45 9.94 6.71 7.97
C THR A 45 11.32 7.26 7.53
N VAL A 46 11.47 7.69 6.28
CA VAL A 46 12.68 8.39 5.82
C VAL A 46 12.93 9.62 6.66
N ALA A 47 11.91 10.47 6.90
CA ALA A 47 12.04 11.67 7.73
C ALA A 47 12.47 11.33 9.18
N VAL A 48 11.88 10.29 9.77
CA VAL A 48 12.20 9.83 11.14
C VAL A 48 13.63 9.33 11.23
N LEU A 49 14.09 8.52 10.27
CA LEU A 49 15.46 8.01 10.23
C LEU A 49 16.47 9.13 9.98
N THR A 50 16.17 10.08 9.10
CA THR A 50 17.03 11.27 8.84
C THR A 50 17.15 12.16 10.08
N ALA A 51 16.10 12.22 10.91
CA ALA A 51 16.11 12.96 12.16
C ALA A 51 16.75 12.17 13.33
N GLU A 52 17.26 10.96 13.08
CA GLU A 52 17.91 10.07 14.07
C GLU A 52 17.06 9.82 15.32
N VAL A 53 15.73 9.78 15.16
CA VAL A 53 14.78 9.55 16.26
C VAL A 53 14.78 8.09 16.68
N ASP A 54 14.74 7.84 18.00
CA ASP A 54 14.54 6.51 18.56
C ASP A 54 13.15 5.99 18.15
N LEU A 55 13.11 4.82 17.50
CA LEU A 55 11.88 4.18 17.02
C LEU A 55 10.95 3.71 18.14
N THR A 56 11.37 3.77 19.39
CA THR A 56 10.55 3.50 20.59
C THR A 56 9.91 4.77 21.15
N ASP A 57 10.34 5.96 20.71
CA ASP A 57 9.78 7.26 21.13
C ASP A 57 8.65 7.70 20.19
N GLU A 58 7.44 7.26 20.48
CA GLU A 58 6.25 7.60 19.69
C GLU A 58 5.99 9.11 19.61
N ALA A 59 6.31 9.86 20.67
CA ALA A 59 6.10 11.31 20.69
C ALA A 59 7.08 12.04 19.75
N ALA A 60 8.34 11.62 19.75
CA ALA A 60 9.34 12.16 18.83
C ALA A 60 9.03 11.79 17.38
N ILE A 61 8.60 10.54 17.11
CA ILE A 61 8.14 10.10 15.77
C ILE A 61 6.98 10.98 15.31
N ALA A 62 5.95 11.17 16.15
CA ALA A 62 4.80 12.00 15.83
C ALA A 62 5.19 13.46 15.55
N ALA A 63 6.13 14.02 16.31
CA ALA A 63 6.62 15.38 16.11
C ALA A 63 7.37 15.54 14.77
N VAL A 64 8.12 14.53 14.32
CA VAL A 64 8.75 14.53 12.98
C VAL A 64 7.67 14.43 11.90
N ALA A 65 6.73 13.51 12.04
CA ALA A 65 5.64 13.34 11.07
C ALA A 65 4.84 14.64 10.90
N ALA A 66 4.47 15.32 11.99
CA ALA A 66 3.71 16.57 11.96
C ALA A 66 4.40 17.71 11.19
N ARG A 67 5.72 17.69 11.10
CA ARG A 67 6.51 18.69 10.34
C ARG A 67 6.81 18.23 8.90
N SER A 68 6.50 16.98 8.58
CA SER A 68 6.80 16.40 7.28
C SER A 68 5.67 16.66 6.28
N THR A 69 5.99 17.30 5.17
CA THR A 69 5.06 17.43 4.05
C THR A 69 5.23 16.25 3.11
N ILE A 70 4.20 15.41 3.03
CA ILE A 70 4.20 14.23 2.15
C ILE A 70 3.32 14.52 0.94
N ALA A 71 3.86 14.34 -0.26
CA ALA A 71 3.11 14.41 -1.51
C ALA A 71 3.28 13.11 -2.29
N SER A 72 2.17 12.53 -2.75
CA SER A 72 2.15 11.29 -3.52
C SER A 72 1.64 11.55 -4.93
N GLY A 73 2.39 11.09 -5.93
CA GLY A 73 1.91 11.01 -7.31
C GLY A 73 0.80 9.96 -7.41
N THR A 74 -0.15 10.22 -8.32
CA THR A 74 -1.28 9.31 -8.55
C THR A 74 -1.28 8.69 -9.95
N SER A 75 -0.18 8.82 -10.70
CA SER A 75 0.01 8.14 -11.97
C SER A 75 0.34 6.65 -11.76
N PRO A 76 -0.39 5.72 -12.37
CA PRO A 76 -0.06 4.29 -12.27
C PRO A 76 1.26 3.92 -12.98
N SER A 77 1.70 4.72 -13.96
CA SER A 77 2.97 4.50 -14.69
C SER A 77 4.18 5.03 -13.92
N ASP A 78 3.98 6.10 -13.14
CA ASP A 78 5.06 6.79 -12.41
C ASP A 78 4.55 7.24 -11.02
N PRO A 79 4.46 6.32 -10.05
CA PRO A 79 3.99 6.62 -8.70
C PRO A 79 5.12 7.20 -7.84
N ALA A 80 5.50 8.45 -8.09
CA ALA A 80 6.51 9.14 -7.31
C ALA A 80 6.00 9.55 -5.92
N ILE A 81 6.90 9.67 -4.96
CA ILE A 81 6.62 10.12 -3.58
C ILE A 81 7.66 11.16 -3.15
N TRP A 82 7.18 12.24 -2.57
CA TRP A 82 8.03 13.36 -2.14
C TRP A 82 7.92 13.61 -0.64
N LEU A 83 9.06 13.97 -0.05
CA LEU A 83 9.19 14.51 1.29
C LEU A 83 9.61 15.98 1.16
N GLY A 84 8.69 16.92 1.40
CA GLY A 84 8.89 18.30 1.03
C GLY A 84 9.09 18.45 -0.48
N ALA A 85 10.23 18.97 -0.90
CA ALA A 85 10.62 19.11 -2.31
C ALA A 85 11.49 17.96 -2.84
N GLU A 86 11.88 17.01 -1.99
CA GLU A 86 12.77 15.91 -2.35
C GLU A 86 11.97 14.69 -2.82
N ASP A 87 12.35 14.13 -3.98
CA ASP A 87 11.85 12.82 -4.44
C ASP A 87 12.53 11.71 -3.64
N VAL A 88 11.76 11.02 -2.81
CA VAL A 88 12.24 9.93 -1.97
C VAL A 88 11.85 8.54 -2.48
N SER A 89 11.43 8.43 -3.74
CA SER A 89 10.94 7.18 -4.35
C SER A 89 11.96 6.04 -4.32
N ALA A 90 13.25 6.35 -4.35
CA ALA A 90 14.33 5.38 -4.16
C ALA A 90 14.60 5.12 -2.67
N ALA A 91 14.69 6.18 -1.85
CA ALA A 91 15.01 6.09 -0.43
C ALA A 91 14.00 5.24 0.36
N ILE A 92 12.70 5.32 0.03
CA ILE A 92 11.64 4.54 0.69
C ILE A 92 11.78 3.02 0.51
N ARG A 93 12.66 2.55 -0.37
CA ARG A 93 12.85 1.11 -0.70
C ARG A 93 14.06 0.49 -0.03
N THR A 94 14.84 1.27 0.71
CA THR A 94 16.05 0.79 1.39
C THR A 94 15.71 -0.24 2.49
N PRO A 95 16.65 -1.12 2.86
CA PRO A 95 16.48 -2.07 3.96
C PRO A 95 16.16 -1.39 5.29
N GLU A 96 16.81 -0.25 5.58
CA GLU A 96 16.62 0.53 6.81
C GLU A 96 15.18 1.01 6.94
N VAL A 97 14.64 1.63 5.88
CA VAL A 97 13.24 2.06 5.84
C VAL A 97 12.29 0.87 5.95
N THR A 98 12.63 -0.25 5.30
CA THR A 98 11.83 -1.47 5.36
C THR A 98 11.78 -2.06 6.76
N GLY A 99 12.88 -2.00 7.52
CA GLY A 99 12.95 -2.44 8.91
C GLY A 99 12.20 -1.53 9.89
N ALA A 100 12.24 -0.22 9.66
CA ALA A 100 11.69 0.79 10.57
C ALA A 100 10.20 1.11 10.35
N VAL A 101 9.67 0.91 9.14
CA VAL A 101 8.33 1.37 8.76
C VAL A 101 7.20 0.81 9.63
N SER A 102 7.36 -0.39 10.17
CA SER A 102 6.33 -0.99 11.02
C SER A 102 6.18 -0.23 12.34
N ALA A 103 7.29 0.15 12.99
CA ALA A 103 7.28 0.97 14.20
C ALA A 103 6.65 2.36 13.93
N VAL A 104 7.09 3.05 12.89
CA VAL A 104 6.57 4.39 12.52
C VAL A 104 5.08 4.33 12.19
N SER A 105 4.64 3.31 11.43
CA SER A 105 3.24 3.17 11.02
C SER A 105 2.30 2.71 12.15
N ALA A 106 2.81 2.29 13.30
CA ALA A 106 2.02 1.97 14.48
C ALA A 106 1.65 3.23 15.30
N VAL A 107 2.39 4.33 15.16
CA VAL A 107 2.16 5.56 15.92
C VAL A 107 0.81 6.19 15.52
N PRO A 108 -0.15 6.37 16.45
CA PRO A 108 -1.50 6.83 16.12
C PRO A 108 -1.55 8.18 15.40
N LEU A 109 -0.74 9.16 15.84
CA LEU A 109 -0.72 10.50 15.22
C LEU A 109 -0.19 10.48 13.79
N VAL A 110 0.78 9.60 13.47
CA VAL A 110 1.23 9.38 12.09
C VAL A 110 0.08 8.85 11.24
N ARG A 111 -0.68 7.90 11.77
CA ARG A 111 -1.81 7.31 11.06
C ARG A 111 -2.90 8.34 10.77
N TYR A 112 -3.32 9.11 11.78
CA TYR A 112 -4.36 10.13 11.60
C TYR A 112 -3.97 11.12 10.51
N GLN A 113 -2.76 11.66 10.55
CA GLN A 113 -2.25 12.58 9.54
C GLN A 113 -2.27 11.96 8.13
N LEU A 114 -1.76 10.74 7.97
CA LEU A 114 -1.69 10.11 6.65
C LEU A 114 -3.06 9.68 6.12
N VAL A 115 -3.96 9.22 6.98
CA VAL A 115 -5.35 8.88 6.58
C VAL A 115 -6.06 10.12 6.04
N ASP A 116 -5.89 11.29 6.66
CA ASP A 116 -6.48 12.54 6.16
C ASP A 116 -5.94 12.92 4.79
N ILE A 117 -4.62 12.79 4.57
CA ILE A 117 -4.00 13.04 3.26
C ILE A 117 -4.53 12.03 2.21
N GLN A 118 -4.63 10.75 2.56
CA GLN A 118 -5.14 9.70 1.68
C GLN A 118 -6.59 9.98 1.25
N ARG A 119 -7.45 10.33 2.21
CA ARG A 119 -8.85 10.70 1.94
C ARG A 119 -8.96 11.95 1.06
N ALA A 120 -8.12 12.96 1.29
CA ALA A 120 -8.06 14.15 0.46
C ALA A 120 -7.67 13.82 -1.00
N GLN A 121 -6.72 12.90 -1.22
CA GLN A 121 -6.35 12.43 -2.57
C GLN A 121 -7.50 11.71 -3.28
N VAL A 122 -8.24 10.87 -2.55
CA VAL A 122 -9.43 10.19 -3.08
C VAL A 122 -10.52 11.19 -3.44
N GLN A 123 -10.76 12.18 -2.57
CA GLN A 123 -11.73 13.23 -2.86
C GLN A 123 -11.33 14.06 -4.08
N ALA A 124 -10.06 14.43 -4.22
CA ALA A 124 -9.56 15.12 -5.39
C ALA A 124 -9.66 14.30 -6.70
N ALA A 125 -9.64 12.98 -6.62
CA ALA A 125 -9.93 12.12 -7.76
C ALA A 125 -11.42 12.14 -8.12
N ARG A 126 -12.30 12.03 -7.12
CA ARG A 126 -13.75 12.13 -7.29
C ARG A 126 -14.17 13.48 -7.89
N ASP A 127 -13.63 14.57 -7.38
CA ASP A 127 -13.93 15.94 -7.85
C ASP A 127 -13.48 16.15 -9.31
N ALA A 128 -12.42 15.46 -9.71
CA ALA A 128 -11.94 15.45 -11.09
C ALA A 128 -12.74 14.50 -12.02
N GLY A 129 -13.73 13.79 -11.50
CA GLY A 129 -14.49 12.79 -12.27
C GLY A 129 -13.69 11.55 -12.68
N VAL A 130 -12.56 11.26 -11.99
CA VAL A 130 -11.66 10.15 -12.30
C VAL A 130 -11.70 9.13 -11.16
N GLY A 131 -11.79 7.85 -11.48
CA GLY A 131 -11.69 6.78 -10.49
C GLY A 131 -10.28 6.66 -9.90
N ILE A 132 -10.17 5.96 -8.76
CA ILE A 132 -8.89 5.73 -8.08
C ILE A 132 -8.80 4.32 -7.49
N VAL A 133 -7.64 3.69 -7.66
CA VAL A 133 -7.27 2.45 -6.98
C VAL A 133 -6.32 2.79 -5.84
N VAL A 134 -6.67 2.39 -4.62
CA VAL A 134 -5.89 2.67 -3.40
C VAL A 134 -5.44 1.35 -2.80
N GLU A 135 -4.14 1.19 -2.57
CA GLU A 135 -3.59 0.01 -1.92
C GLU A 135 -3.07 0.27 -0.51
N GLY A 136 -3.21 -0.74 0.35
CA GLY A 136 -2.70 -0.67 1.73
C GLY A 136 -2.84 -1.97 2.53
N ARG A 137 -3.28 -1.80 3.80
CA ARG A 137 -3.51 -2.87 4.78
C ARG A 137 -4.89 -2.80 5.42
N ASP A 138 -5.44 -1.61 5.49
CA ASP A 138 -6.65 -1.23 6.20
C ASP A 138 -7.50 -0.25 5.39
N ILE A 139 -7.34 -0.27 4.07
CA ILE A 139 -8.03 0.69 3.19
C ILE A 139 -9.53 0.46 3.25
N GLY A 140 -9.98 -0.77 3.03
CA GLY A 140 -11.41 -1.11 3.01
C GLY A 140 -12.05 -1.17 4.39
N THR A 141 -11.26 -1.18 5.49
CA THR A 141 -11.79 -1.26 6.85
C THR A 141 -11.78 0.09 7.57
N VAL A 142 -10.75 0.92 7.36
CA VAL A 142 -10.51 2.15 8.13
C VAL A 142 -10.43 3.38 7.23
N VAL A 143 -9.60 3.35 6.19
CA VAL A 143 -9.32 4.54 5.38
C VAL A 143 -10.52 4.92 4.54
N LEU A 144 -11.08 3.95 3.80
CA LEU A 144 -12.19 4.09 2.85
C LEU A 144 -13.24 2.99 3.08
N PRO A 145 -13.92 2.98 4.23
CA PRO A 145 -14.93 1.97 4.54
C PRO A 145 -16.12 1.97 3.55
N ASP A 146 -16.30 3.08 2.83
CA ASP A 146 -17.33 3.27 1.81
C ASP A 146 -16.78 3.16 0.38
N ALA A 147 -15.62 2.47 0.16
CA ALA A 147 -15.10 2.21 -1.17
C ALA A 147 -16.10 1.37 -1.98
N ASP A 148 -16.25 1.71 -3.28
CA ASP A 148 -17.23 1.07 -4.17
C ASP A 148 -16.92 -0.40 -4.44
N LEU A 149 -15.61 -0.76 -4.46
CA LEU A 149 -15.12 -2.13 -4.53
C LEU A 149 -13.99 -2.32 -3.51
N LYS A 150 -14.10 -3.37 -2.70
CA LYS A 150 -13.06 -3.79 -1.78
C LYS A 150 -12.52 -5.14 -2.19
N VAL A 151 -11.21 -5.25 -2.30
CA VAL A 151 -10.50 -6.48 -2.67
C VAL A 151 -9.47 -6.79 -1.59
N PHE A 152 -9.39 -8.04 -1.17
CA PHE A 152 -8.37 -8.53 -0.26
C PHE A 152 -7.53 -9.59 -0.97
N LEU A 153 -6.26 -9.24 -1.27
CA LEU A 153 -5.34 -10.15 -1.94
C LEU A 153 -4.61 -11.03 -0.93
N ILE A 154 -4.64 -12.33 -1.15
CA ILE A 154 -3.85 -13.31 -0.39
C ILE A 154 -2.91 -14.06 -1.32
N ALA A 155 -1.85 -14.64 -0.78
CA ALA A 155 -1.00 -15.62 -1.45
C ALA A 155 -0.27 -16.48 -0.42
N ASP A 156 0.12 -17.68 -0.83
CA ASP A 156 0.95 -18.58 -0.02
C ASP A 156 2.23 -17.85 0.45
N PRO A 157 2.65 -18.00 1.72
CA PRO A 157 3.82 -17.33 2.27
C PRO A 157 5.12 -17.61 1.51
N VAL A 158 5.28 -18.81 0.94
CA VAL A 158 6.49 -19.15 0.15
C VAL A 158 6.48 -18.38 -1.16
N VAL A 159 5.34 -18.35 -1.86
CA VAL A 159 5.19 -17.62 -3.12
C VAL A 159 5.41 -16.11 -2.92
N ARG A 160 4.92 -15.55 -1.80
CA ARG A 160 5.17 -14.14 -1.44
C ARG A 160 6.66 -13.86 -1.21
N ALA A 161 7.35 -14.78 -0.53
CA ALA A 161 8.78 -14.67 -0.28
C ALA A 161 9.60 -14.76 -1.57
N GLU A 162 9.27 -15.69 -2.47
CA GLU A 162 9.91 -15.81 -3.78
C GLU A 162 9.73 -14.54 -4.62
N ARG A 163 8.52 -14.01 -4.71
CA ARG A 163 8.22 -12.75 -5.42
C ARG A 163 9.06 -11.60 -4.85
N ARG A 164 9.10 -11.45 -3.52
CA ARG A 164 9.84 -10.37 -2.86
C ARG A 164 11.34 -10.54 -2.98
N ALA A 165 11.85 -11.75 -2.89
CA ALA A 165 13.27 -12.02 -3.10
C ALA A 165 13.70 -11.71 -4.54
N LEU A 166 12.83 -12.03 -5.52
CA LEU A 166 13.07 -11.69 -6.92
C LEU A 166 13.07 -10.18 -7.17
N GLU A 167 12.14 -9.43 -6.56
CA GLU A 167 12.10 -7.96 -6.62
C GLU A 167 13.38 -7.31 -6.07
N ASN A 168 13.96 -7.90 -5.03
CA ASN A 168 15.17 -7.40 -4.38
C ASN A 168 16.47 -7.88 -5.04
N SER A 169 16.42 -8.89 -5.93
CA SER A 169 17.59 -9.41 -6.60
C SER A 169 17.98 -8.55 -7.79
N VAL A 170 19.25 -8.15 -7.84
CA VAL A 170 19.82 -7.45 -8.99
C VAL A 170 20.39 -8.50 -9.95
N GLY A 171 19.60 -8.88 -10.97
CA GLY A 171 20.12 -9.64 -12.11
C GLY A 171 20.27 -11.16 -11.95
N GLY A 172 19.61 -11.80 -10.97
CA GLY A 172 19.68 -13.26 -10.82
C GLY A 172 18.48 -13.88 -10.07
N ARG A 173 18.36 -15.21 -10.12
CA ARG A 173 17.41 -15.94 -9.30
C ARG A 173 17.90 -15.95 -7.84
N PRO A 174 17.06 -15.55 -6.85
CA PRO A 174 17.49 -15.53 -5.46
C PRO A 174 17.85 -16.94 -4.95
N GLU A 175 18.84 -17.02 -4.08
CA GLU A 175 19.20 -18.27 -3.40
C GLU A 175 18.08 -18.70 -2.43
N GLN A 176 17.94 -20.01 -2.19
CA GLN A 176 16.94 -20.55 -1.26
C GLN A 176 17.06 -19.98 0.16
N ALA A 177 18.28 -19.74 0.64
CA ALA A 177 18.52 -19.11 1.94
C ALA A 177 17.93 -17.69 2.02
N THR A 178 18.05 -16.92 0.93
CA THR A 178 17.45 -15.58 0.81
C THR A 178 15.92 -15.64 0.82
N VAL A 179 15.32 -16.63 0.16
CA VAL A 179 13.87 -16.84 0.16
C VAL A 179 13.37 -17.20 1.56
N ALA A 180 14.08 -18.07 2.28
CA ALA A 180 13.71 -18.46 3.64
C ALA A 180 13.75 -17.27 4.62
N ALA A 181 14.84 -16.48 4.59
CA ALA A 181 14.96 -15.28 5.41
C ALA A 181 13.88 -14.22 5.03
N THR A 182 13.60 -14.06 3.75
CA THR A 182 12.53 -13.17 3.27
C THR A 182 11.16 -13.61 3.76
N LYS A 183 10.89 -14.94 3.75
CA LYS A 183 9.63 -15.50 4.27
C LYS A 183 9.44 -15.17 5.75
N GLU A 184 10.48 -15.40 6.55
CA GLU A 184 10.43 -15.10 8.00
C GLU A 184 10.16 -13.61 8.24
N ALA A 185 10.88 -12.72 7.57
CA ALA A 185 10.69 -11.28 7.68
C ALA A 185 9.27 -10.84 7.25
N LEU A 186 8.70 -11.44 6.19
CA LEU A 186 7.33 -11.17 5.76
C LEU A 186 6.31 -11.63 6.80
N LEU A 187 6.47 -12.83 7.37
CA LEU A 187 5.57 -13.36 8.40
C LEU A 187 5.61 -12.52 9.67
N MET A 188 6.79 -12.12 10.13
CA MET A 188 6.94 -11.21 11.28
C MET A 188 6.24 -9.87 11.04
N ARG A 189 6.39 -9.32 9.85
CA ARG A 189 5.73 -8.06 9.47
C ARG A 189 4.21 -8.21 9.41
N ASP A 190 3.71 -9.28 8.79
CA ASP A 190 2.26 -9.52 8.71
C ASP A 190 1.66 -9.73 10.10
N ALA A 191 2.34 -10.45 11.00
CA ALA A 191 1.92 -10.58 12.39
C ALA A 191 1.87 -9.21 13.06
N TYR A 192 2.93 -8.40 12.96
CA TYR A 192 2.96 -7.05 13.50
C TYR A 192 1.84 -6.17 12.93
N ASP A 193 1.59 -6.22 11.61
CA ASP A 193 0.52 -5.48 10.95
C ASP A 193 -0.89 -5.94 11.41
N SER A 194 -1.06 -7.24 11.75
CA SER A 194 -2.33 -7.81 12.20
C SER A 194 -2.62 -7.58 13.68
N ASP A 195 -1.58 -7.54 14.52
CA ASP A 195 -1.70 -7.39 15.97
C ASP A 195 -1.83 -5.95 16.44
N ARG A 196 -1.77 -4.97 15.51
CA ARG A 196 -1.94 -3.54 15.85
C ARG A 196 -3.29 -3.29 16.52
N GLN A 197 -3.29 -2.53 17.60
CA GLN A 197 -4.52 -2.07 18.25
C GLN A 197 -5.31 -1.11 17.36
N LEU A 198 -4.60 -0.27 16.59
CA LEU A 198 -5.19 0.70 15.67
C LEU A 198 -4.97 0.26 14.23
N SER A 199 -6.03 0.11 13.46
CA SER A 199 -5.99 -0.22 12.03
C SER A 199 -5.20 -1.51 11.72
N PRO A 200 -5.59 -2.66 12.27
CA PRO A 200 -4.94 -3.93 11.96
C PRO A 200 -5.10 -4.30 10.49
N LEU A 201 -4.16 -5.10 9.99
CA LEU A 201 -4.34 -5.78 8.70
C LEU A 201 -5.51 -6.76 8.85
N SER A 202 -6.66 -6.39 8.30
CA SER A 202 -7.87 -7.21 8.36
C SER A 202 -8.68 -7.10 7.09
N GLN A 203 -9.37 -8.19 6.75
CA GLN A 203 -10.28 -8.22 5.62
C GLN A 203 -11.58 -7.48 5.98
N ALA A 204 -12.04 -6.55 5.14
CA ALA A 204 -13.36 -5.97 5.27
C ALA A 204 -14.44 -7.04 4.98
N LEU A 205 -15.58 -6.98 5.68
CA LEU A 205 -16.63 -8.01 5.57
C LEU A 205 -17.20 -8.15 4.15
N ASP A 206 -17.22 -7.06 3.40
CA ASP A 206 -17.70 -6.95 2.03
C ASP A 206 -16.58 -7.07 0.98
N ALA A 207 -15.34 -7.34 1.40
CA ALA A 207 -14.22 -7.48 0.48
C ALA A 207 -14.27 -8.80 -0.30
N ARG A 208 -13.98 -8.72 -1.59
CA ARG A 208 -13.74 -9.88 -2.45
C ARG A 208 -12.32 -10.40 -2.23
N VAL A 209 -12.21 -11.64 -1.77
CA VAL A 209 -10.89 -12.29 -1.59
C VAL A 209 -10.42 -12.87 -2.91
N ILE A 210 -9.17 -12.58 -3.28
CA ILE A 210 -8.52 -13.18 -4.44
C ILE A 210 -7.21 -13.83 -3.96
N ASP A 211 -7.13 -15.15 -4.11
CA ASP A 211 -5.90 -15.90 -3.89
C ASP A 211 -5.02 -15.84 -5.15
N THR A 212 -3.91 -15.10 -5.04
CA THR A 212 -2.99 -14.89 -6.14
C THR A 212 -1.88 -15.95 -6.22
N THR A 213 -1.92 -17.00 -5.39
CA THR A 213 -0.88 -18.02 -5.28
C THR A 213 -0.53 -18.63 -6.63
N LYS A 214 -1.53 -19.01 -7.40
CA LYS A 214 -1.38 -19.69 -8.70
C LYS A 214 -1.71 -18.82 -9.90
N LEU A 215 -2.06 -17.57 -9.68
CA LEU A 215 -2.47 -16.66 -10.74
C LEU A 215 -1.29 -15.83 -11.25
N THR A 216 -1.27 -15.58 -12.54
CA THR A 216 -0.41 -14.60 -13.17
C THR A 216 -0.90 -13.17 -12.90
N LEU A 217 -0.01 -12.20 -13.03
CA LEU A 217 -0.38 -10.78 -12.84
C LEU A 217 -1.54 -10.35 -13.78
N PRO A 218 -1.55 -10.67 -15.08
CA PRO A 218 -2.67 -10.34 -15.96
C PRO A 218 -4.00 -10.96 -15.51
N GLU A 219 -4.01 -12.22 -15.05
CA GLU A 219 -5.23 -12.88 -14.59
C GLU A 219 -5.84 -12.20 -13.36
N VAL A 220 -5.00 -11.76 -12.40
CA VAL A 220 -5.48 -11.01 -11.23
C VAL A 220 -6.04 -9.66 -11.64
N ILE A 221 -5.37 -8.95 -12.55
CA ILE A 221 -5.85 -7.66 -13.09
C ILE A 221 -7.21 -7.83 -13.76
N GLU A 222 -7.37 -8.86 -14.61
CA GLU A 222 -8.64 -9.14 -15.30
C GLU A 222 -9.77 -9.41 -14.30
N GLN A 223 -9.53 -10.21 -13.27
CA GLN A 223 -10.53 -10.51 -12.25
C GLN A 223 -10.99 -9.24 -11.53
N ILE A 224 -10.08 -8.34 -11.15
CA ILE A 224 -10.47 -7.09 -10.48
C ILE A 224 -11.21 -6.16 -11.45
N CYS A 225 -10.78 -6.06 -12.71
CA CYS A 225 -11.49 -5.26 -13.71
C CYS A 225 -12.91 -5.79 -13.97
N ALA A 226 -13.10 -7.12 -13.99
CA ALA A 226 -14.42 -7.73 -14.12
C ALA A 226 -15.31 -7.43 -12.90
N LEU A 227 -14.77 -7.46 -11.68
CA LEU A 227 -15.48 -7.06 -10.46
C LEU A 227 -15.87 -5.57 -10.52
N ALA A 228 -14.95 -4.70 -10.94
CA ALA A 228 -15.20 -3.27 -11.08
C ALA A 228 -16.33 -2.96 -12.07
N ALA A 229 -16.37 -3.65 -13.21
CA ALA A 229 -17.47 -3.52 -14.19
C ALA A 229 -18.83 -3.96 -13.64
N GLY A 230 -18.85 -4.81 -12.62
CA GLY A 230 -20.08 -5.25 -11.94
C GLY A 230 -20.62 -4.23 -10.93
N VAL A 231 -19.79 -3.32 -10.44
CA VAL A 231 -20.19 -2.28 -9.45
C VAL A 231 -20.86 -1.09 -10.13
N GLU A 232 -20.52 -0.80 -11.38
CA GLU A 232 -21.05 0.34 -12.15
C GLU A 232 -22.51 0.14 -12.63
N ARG A 233 -23.13 -0.98 -12.31
CA ARG A 233 -24.52 -1.30 -12.69
C ARG A 233 -25.44 -1.25 -11.49
#